data_a9f032d160d832b76752afb2e691ae30
#
_entry.id   a9f032d160d832b76752afb2e691ae30
#
_cell.length_a   1.000
_cell.length_b   1.000
_cell.length_c   1.000
_cell.angle_alpha   90.00
_cell.angle_beta   90.00
_cell.angle_gamma   90.00
#
_symmetry.space_group_name_H-M   'P 1'
#
loop_
_entity.id
_entity.type
_entity.pdbx_description
1 polymer ?
#
loop_
_entity_poly.entity_id
_entity_poly.type
_entity_poly.pdbx_seq_one_letter_code
_entity_poly.pdbx_strand_id
1 'polypeptide(L)'
;MKMAGRPHVRRYAWPAMALHWLVALLIFGLFPLGLYMSDLPLSVLKLQLYAWHKWFGITVLLLVVLRLGWRAGHRPPELPASIPRWQQRVAEWLHGLLYVLILGIPLSGWMLSSAAGVRVVWWGVLPLPMLLPTSKPLAHALVLVHATLNYTLAALVAVHVAAALKHQFIDRDGVLSRMLPGSSPEEFLP
;
A
#
# COMPACT_ATOMS: atom_id res chain seq x y z
N MET A 1 -14.24 -1.54 46.55
CA MET A 1 -14.76 -1.40 45.19
C MET A 1 -13.56 -1.25 44.27
N LYS A 2 -13.09 -2.35 43.61
CA LYS A 2 -11.95 -2.31 42.66
C LYS A 2 -12.45 -1.59 41.41
N MET A 3 -11.91 -0.39 41.14
CA MET A 3 -12.11 0.28 39.87
C MET A 3 -11.59 -0.67 38.77
N ALA A 4 -12.49 -1.21 37.96
CA ALA A 4 -12.10 -1.96 36.78
C ALA A 4 -11.28 -1.02 35.87
N GLY A 5 -9.99 -1.30 35.74
CA GLY A 5 -9.08 -0.53 34.89
C GLY A 5 -9.67 -0.48 33.49
N ARG A 6 -9.82 0.70 32.93
CA ARG A 6 -10.21 0.91 31.52
C ARG A 6 -9.32 0.06 30.64
N PRO A 7 -9.84 -0.66 29.65
CA PRO A 7 -9.02 -1.48 28.77
C PRO A 7 -8.04 -0.56 28.03
N HIS A 8 -6.74 -0.72 28.30
CA HIS A 8 -5.69 -0.02 27.56
C HIS A 8 -5.77 -0.44 26.09
N VAL A 9 -6.24 0.45 25.25
CA VAL A 9 -6.30 0.23 23.80
C VAL A 9 -4.86 0.26 23.26
N ARG A 10 -4.31 -0.93 22.97
CA ARG A 10 -2.94 -1.05 22.43
C ARG A 10 -2.85 -0.43 21.04
N ARG A 11 -1.88 0.45 20.84
CA ARG A 11 -1.54 1.08 19.54
C ARG A 11 -0.56 0.22 18.75
N TYR A 12 -0.51 0.45 17.45
CA TYR A 12 0.58 -0.08 16.63
C TYR A 12 1.93 0.56 17.01
N ALA A 13 3.01 -0.21 16.89
CA ALA A 13 4.35 0.32 17.07
C ALA A 13 4.65 1.41 16.03
N TRP A 14 5.41 2.43 16.43
CA TRP A 14 5.74 3.56 15.56
C TRP A 14 6.28 3.14 14.17
N PRO A 15 7.20 2.15 14.04
CA PRO A 15 7.68 1.73 12.72
C PRO A 15 6.56 1.17 11.84
N ALA A 16 5.59 0.44 12.40
CA ALA A 16 4.45 -0.08 11.65
C ALA A 16 3.54 1.04 11.13
N MET A 17 3.33 2.10 11.92
CA MET A 17 2.56 3.28 11.53
C MET A 17 3.31 4.09 10.46
N ALA A 18 4.60 4.36 10.66
CA ALA A 18 5.41 5.12 9.72
C ALA A 18 5.47 4.44 8.34
N LEU A 19 5.75 3.14 8.30
CA LEU A 19 5.78 2.36 7.06
C LEU A 19 4.39 2.31 6.39
N HIS A 20 3.31 2.27 7.17
CA HIS A 20 1.95 2.31 6.61
C HIS A 20 1.68 3.62 5.88
N TRP A 21 1.87 4.73 6.57
CA TRP A 21 1.53 6.04 6.03
C TRP A 21 2.46 6.45 4.89
N LEU A 22 3.74 6.07 4.95
CA LEU A 22 4.68 6.32 3.86
C LEU A 22 4.29 5.55 2.59
N VAL A 23 3.95 4.26 2.71
CA VAL A 23 3.45 3.45 1.58
C VAL A 23 2.13 4.02 1.06
N ALA A 24 1.19 4.37 1.93
CA ALA A 24 -0.08 4.95 1.54
C ALA A 24 0.12 6.25 0.74
N LEU A 25 0.94 7.17 1.24
CA LEU A 25 1.25 8.44 0.57
C LEU A 25 1.84 8.21 -0.83
N LEU A 26 2.79 7.28 -0.95
CA LEU A 26 3.39 6.96 -2.25
C LEU A 26 2.36 6.37 -3.23
N ILE A 27 1.47 5.47 -2.78
CA ILE A 27 0.42 4.91 -3.62
C ILE A 27 -0.55 5.99 -4.09
N PHE A 28 -0.98 6.90 -3.20
CA PHE A 28 -1.85 8.02 -3.55
C PHE A 28 -1.23 8.97 -4.55
N GLY A 29 0.10 9.13 -4.55
CA GLY A 29 0.83 9.91 -5.56
C GLY A 29 1.06 9.15 -6.86
N LEU A 30 1.44 7.87 -6.78
CA LEU A 30 1.82 7.06 -7.94
C LEU A 30 0.65 6.69 -8.84
N PHE A 31 -0.55 6.47 -8.28
CA PHE A 31 -1.73 6.12 -9.08
C PHE A 31 -2.12 7.24 -10.05
N PRO A 32 -2.38 8.48 -9.61
CA PRO A 32 -2.68 9.59 -10.53
C PRO A 32 -1.49 9.94 -11.44
N LEU A 33 -0.25 9.82 -10.96
CA LEU A 33 0.93 10.00 -11.79
C LEU A 33 0.97 8.98 -12.95
N GLY A 34 0.63 7.72 -12.67
CA GLY A 34 0.55 6.67 -13.68
C GLY A 34 -0.48 6.96 -14.77
N LEU A 35 -1.67 7.41 -14.38
CA LEU A 35 -2.72 7.84 -15.30
C LEU A 35 -2.26 9.04 -16.15
N TYR A 36 -1.78 10.09 -15.50
CA TYR A 36 -1.33 11.30 -16.18
C TYR A 36 -0.22 11.06 -17.20
N MET A 37 0.83 10.32 -16.80
CA MET A 37 1.96 10.07 -17.69
C MET A 37 1.60 9.17 -18.89
N SER A 38 0.59 8.28 -18.74
CA SER A 38 0.18 7.39 -19.85
C SER A 38 -0.42 8.18 -21.01
N ASP A 39 -1.18 9.23 -20.72
CA ASP A 39 -1.91 10.03 -21.70
C ASP A 39 -1.05 11.10 -22.40
N LEU A 40 0.14 11.40 -21.87
CA LEU A 40 1.03 12.40 -22.47
C LEU A 40 1.59 11.93 -23.82
N PRO A 41 1.78 12.85 -24.79
CA PRO A 41 2.55 12.56 -25.99
C PRO A 41 4.02 12.30 -25.62
N LEU A 42 4.73 11.58 -26.51
CA LEU A 42 6.16 11.31 -26.30
C LEU A 42 6.94 12.64 -26.20
N SER A 43 7.56 12.86 -25.06
CA SER A 43 8.27 14.10 -24.72
C SER A 43 9.30 13.83 -23.62
N VAL A 44 10.22 14.77 -23.41
CA VAL A 44 11.18 14.72 -22.30
C VAL A 44 10.45 14.63 -20.97
N LEU A 45 9.36 15.38 -20.79
CA LEU A 45 8.53 15.33 -19.58
C LEU A 45 7.96 13.92 -19.35
N LYS A 46 7.38 13.30 -20.39
CA LYS A 46 6.87 11.93 -20.27
C LYS A 46 7.95 10.95 -19.80
N LEU A 47 9.13 10.99 -20.40
CA LEU A 47 10.24 10.12 -20.04
C LEU A 47 10.69 10.34 -18.58
N GLN A 48 10.73 11.58 -18.14
CA GLN A 48 11.09 11.94 -16.77
C GLN A 48 10.04 11.41 -15.75
N LEU A 49 8.75 11.58 -16.04
CA LEU A 49 7.67 11.07 -15.20
C LEU A 49 7.68 9.53 -15.12
N TYR A 50 7.97 8.84 -16.23
CA TYR A 50 8.19 7.38 -16.21
C TYR A 50 9.39 6.97 -15.35
N ALA A 51 10.48 7.75 -15.36
CA ALA A 51 11.63 7.48 -14.49
C ALA A 51 11.24 7.62 -13.01
N TRP A 52 10.57 8.71 -12.63
CA TRP A 52 10.10 8.93 -11.25
C TRP A 52 9.10 7.86 -10.81
N HIS A 53 8.13 7.53 -11.67
CA HIS A 53 7.16 6.46 -11.37
C HIS A 53 7.86 5.12 -11.07
N LYS A 54 8.87 4.74 -11.86
CA LYS A 54 9.66 3.53 -11.63
C LYS A 54 10.47 3.62 -10.34
N TRP A 55 11.11 4.75 -10.05
CA TRP A 55 11.90 4.92 -8.83
C TRP A 55 11.04 4.78 -7.57
N PHE A 56 9.94 5.52 -7.52
CA PHE A 56 9.01 5.42 -6.40
C PHE A 56 8.30 4.06 -6.34
N GLY A 57 8.02 3.42 -7.48
CA GLY A 57 7.48 2.07 -7.51
C GLY A 57 8.41 1.03 -6.86
N ILE A 58 9.71 1.07 -7.17
CA ILE A 58 10.72 0.22 -6.51
C ILE A 58 10.84 0.59 -5.02
N THR A 59 10.77 1.87 -4.68
CA THR A 59 10.78 2.31 -3.27
C THR A 59 9.58 1.74 -2.50
N VAL A 60 8.38 1.73 -3.09
CA VAL A 60 7.20 1.09 -2.49
C VAL A 60 7.46 -0.40 -2.27
N LEU A 61 8.02 -1.10 -3.26
CA LEU A 61 8.35 -2.53 -3.13
C LEU A 61 9.25 -2.79 -1.91
N LEU A 62 10.33 -2.01 -1.76
CA LEU A 62 11.26 -2.14 -0.64
C LEU A 62 10.58 -1.84 0.71
N LEU A 63 9.78 -0.77 0.78
CA LEU A 63 9.06 -0.40 2.00
C LEU A 63 8.05 -1.46 2.42
N VAL A 64 7.38 -2.10 1.46
CA VAL A 64 6.41 -3.18 1.76
C VAL A 64 7.12 -4.43 2.23
N VAL A 65 8.28 -4.78 1.64
CA VAL A 65 9.11 -5.89 2.14
C VAL A 65 9.57 -5.63 3.57
N LEU A 66 10.05 -4.41 3.87
CA LEU A 66 10.42 -4.01 5.23
C LEU A 66 9.21 -4.08 6.19
N ARG A 67 8.03 -3.64 5.74
CA ARG A 67 6.79 -3.71 6.53
C ARG A 67 6.36 -5.14 6.83
N LEU A 68 6.48 -6.05 5.87
CA LEU A 68 6.20 -7.48 6.06
C LEU A 68 7.22 -8.12 7.01
N GLY A 69 8.50 -7.80 6.86
CA GLY A 69 9.55 -8.24 7.79
C GLY A 69 9.29 -7.75 9.22
N TRP A 70 8.92 -6.48 9.39
CA TRP A 70 8.51 -5.96 10.69
C TRP A 70 7.32 -6.72 11.28
N ARG A 71 6.28 -6.93 10.46
CA ARG A 71 5.06 -7.65 10.87
C ARG A 71 5.32 -9.10 11.25
N ALA A 72 6.27 -9.78 10.62
CA ALA A 72 6.64 -11.16 10.94
C ALA A 72 7.23 -11.28 12.35
N GLY A 73 8.00 -10.26 12.80
CA GLY A 73 8.58 -10.22 14.14
C GLY A 73 7.70 -9.56 15.21
N HIS A 74 6.65 -8.81 14.82
CA HIS A 74 5.83 -8.01 15.73
C HIS A 74 4.34 -8.21 15.46
N ARG A 75 3.67 -8.90 16.34
CA ARG A 75 2.22 -9.14 16.22
C ARG A 75 1.44 -7.81 16.30
N PRO A 76 0.47 -7.59 15.40
CA PRO A 76 -0.40 -6.43 15.49
C PRO A 76 -1.25 -6.49 16.77
N PRO A 77 -1.71 -5.34 17.29
CA PRO A 77 -2.67 -5.32 18.39
C PRO A 77 -3.96 -6.05 18.00
N GLU A 78 -4.52 -6.80 18.94
CA GLU A 78 -5.80 -7.48 18.74
C GLU A 78 -6.92 -6.47 18.46
N LEU A 79 -7.84 -6.85 17.59
CA LEU A 79 -9.02 -6.02 17.32
C LEU A 79 -9.92 -5.94 18.57
N PRO A 80 -10.69 -4.86 18.74
CA PRO A 80 -11.64 -4.77 19.84
C PRO A 80 -12.61 -5.93 19.84
N ALA A 81 -12.92 -6.46 21.04
CA ALA A 81 -13.87 -7.55 21.21
C ALA A 81 -15.30 -7.19 20.76
N SER A 82 -15.61 -5.88 20.65
CA SER A 82 -16.87 -5.36 20.12
C SER A 82 -17.09 -5.63 18.64
N ILE A 83 -16.00 -5.89 17.87
CA ILE A 83 -16.09 -6.13 16.42
C ILE A 83 -16.55 -7.58 16.17
N PRO A 84 -17.64 -7.80 15.43
CA PRO A 84 -18.11 -9.14 15.09
C PRO A 84 -17.03 -9.96 14.37
N ARG A 85 -16.95 -11.26 14.63
CA ARG A 85 -15.94 -12.17 14.07
C ARG A 85 -15.92 -12.16 12.53
N TRP A 86 -17.06 -12.01 11.87
CA TRP A 86 -17.10 -11.95 10.41
C TRP A 86 -16.42 -10.70 9.87
N GLN A 87 -16.58 -9.53 10.53
CA GLN A 87 -15.86 -8.29 10.14
C GLN A 87 -14.34 -8.43 10.35
N GLN A 88 -13.92 -9.07 11.43
CA GLN A 88 -12.49 -9.35 11.67
C GLN A 88 -11.91 -10.18 10.53
N ARG A 89 -12.60 -11.26 10.10
CA ARG A 89 -12.17 -12.10 8.97
C ARG A 89 -12.12 -11.32 7.65
N VAL A 90 -13.13 -10.52 7.36
CA VAL A 90 -13.16 -9.68 6.15
C VAL A 90 -11.99 -8.70 6.16
N ALA A 91 -11.68 -8.07 7.31
CA ALA A 91 -10.54 -7.18 7.45
C ALA A 91 -9.21 -7.91 7.22
N GLU A 92 -9.04 -9.13 7.75
CA GLU A 92 -7.85 -9.96 7.53
C GLU A 92 -7.65 -10.29 6.05
N TRP A 93 -8.70 -10.74 5.36
CA TRP A 93 -8.68 -11.04 3.93
C TRP A 93 -8.37 -9.80 3.09
N LEU A 94 -9.02 -8.67 3.39
CA LEU A 94 -8.77 -7.41 2.70
C LEU A 94 -7.30 -6.97 2.85
N HIS A 95 -6.76 -7.00 4.07
CA HIS A 95 -5.35 -6.67 4.30
C HIS A 95 -4.40 -7.63 3.58
N GLY A 96 -4.70 -8.93 3.59
CA GLY A 96 -3.92 -9.93 2.84
C GLY A 96 -3.89 -9.61 1.35
N LEU A 97 -5.06 -9.33 0.77
CA LEU A 97 -5.17 -8.99 -0.65
C LEU A 97 -4.47 -7.67 -0.99
N LEU A 98 -4.59 -6.65 -0.13
CA LEU A 98 -3.84 -5.39 -0.29
C LEU A 98 -2.33 -5.65 -0.31
N TYR A 99 -1.77 -6.49 0.57
CA TYR A 99 -0.35 -6.84 0.54
C TYR A 99 0.05 -7.54 -0.76
N VAL A 100 -0.75 -8.49 -1.24
CA VAL A 100 -0.49 -9.18 -2.52
C VAL A 100 -0.44 -8.17 -3.67
N LEU A 101 -1.38 -7.24 -3.73
CA LEU A 101 -1.43 -6.22 -4.78
C LEU A 101 -0.27 -5.23 -4.68
N ILE A 102 0.03 -4.72 -3.49
CA ILE A 102 1.09 -3.73 -3.29
C ILE A 102 2.48 -4.32 -3.59
N LEU A 103 2.67 -5.64 -3.46
CA LEU A 103 3.87 -6.34 -3.92
C LEU A 103 3.81 -6.62 -5.44
N GLY A 104 2.68 -7.12 -5.93
CA GLY A 104 2.52 -7.53 -7.32
C GLY A 104 2.59 -6.37 -8.32
N ILE A 105 2.07 -5.20 -7.95
CA ILE A 105 2.05 -4.02 -8.83
C ILE A 105 3.46 -3.53 -9.19
N PRO A 106 4.37 -3.22 -8.25
CA PRO A 106 5.72 -2.81 -8.62
C PRO A 106 6.50 -3.92 -9.35
N LEU A 107 6.29 -5.18 -8.98
CA LEU A 107 6.88 -6.31 -9.71
C LEU A 107 6.39 -6.38 -11.16
N SER A 108 5.07 -6.26 -11.39
CA SER A 108 4.52 -6.24 -12.75
C SER A 108 5.03 -5.05 -13.56
N GLY A 109 5.21 -3.87 -12.95
CA GLY A 109 5.81 -2.70 -13.60
C GLY A 109 7.30 -2.89 -13.93
N TRP A 110 8.05 -3.57 -13.08
CA TRP A 110 9.44 -3.93 -13.34
C TRP A 110 9.55 -4.98 -14.47
N MET A 111 8.71 -6.00 -14.44
CA MET A 111 8.61 -6.99 -15.52
C MET A 111 8.20 -6.34 -16.85
N LEU A 112 7.24 -5.41 -16.83
CA LEU A 112 6.84 -4.61 -18.00
C LEU A 112 8.02 -3.82 -18.56
N SER A 113 8.76 -3.13 -17.72
CA SER A 113 9.94 -2.36 -18.14
C SER A 113 10.98 -3.26 -18.80
N SER A 114 11.22 -4.45 -18.23
CA SER A 114 12.12 -5.47 -18.78
C SER A 114 11.66 -5.96 -20.14
N ALA A 115 10.39 -6.37 -20.26
CA ALA A 115 9.81 -6.86 -21.51
C ALA A 115 9.80 -5.79 -22.62
N ALA A 116 9.69 -4.51 -22.23
CA ALA A 116 9.83 -3.38 -23.16
C ALA A 116 11.28 -3.07 -23.56
N GLY A 117 12.26 -3.79 -23.03
CA GLY A 117 13.69 -3.55 -23.30
C GLY A 117 14.29 -2.33 -22.57
N VAL A 118 13.56 -1.79 -21.56
CA VAL A 118 13.97 -0.60 -20.81
C VAL A 118 14.43 -1.01 -19.41
N ARG A 119 15.72 -0.90 -19.15
CA ARG A 119 16.28 -1.17 -17.82
C ARG A 119 15.81 -0.12 -16.79
N VAL A 120 15.40 -0.57 -15.63
CA VAL A 120 15.13 0.31 -14.51
C VAL A 120 16.46 0.68 -13.84
N VAL A 121 16.78 1.98 -13.79
CA VAL A 121 17.93 2.50 -13.04
C VAL A 121 17.37 3.26 -11.84
N TRP A 122 17.38 2.63 -10.67
CA TRP A 122 16.75 3.19 -9.48
C TRP A 122 17.49 4.43 -9.00
N TRP A 123 16.77 5.54 -8.86
CA TRP A 123 17.28 6.87 -8.56
C TRP A 123 18.40 7.37 -9.51
N GLY A 124 18.47 6.81 -10.73
CA GLY A 124 19.51 7.16 -11.68
C GLY A 124 20.90 6.60 -11.35
N VAL A 125 21.03 5.81 -10.30
CA VAL A 125 22.32 5.31 -9.77
C VAL A 125 22.42 3.79 -9.84
N LEU A 126 21.39 3.08 -9.39
CA LEU A 126 21.46 1.62 -9.28
C LEU A 126 20.69 0.94 -10.41
N PRO A 127 21.42 0.34 -11.41
CA PRO A 127 20.77 -0.42 -12.47
C PRO A 127 20.27 -1.75 -11.92
N LEU A 128 18.96 -1.98 -12.04
CA LEU A 128 18.34 -3.24 -11.64
C LEU A 128 18.44 -4.28 -12.77
N PRO A 129 18.48 -5.58 -12.44
CA PRO A 129 18.52 -6.64 -13.46
C PRO A 129 17.24 -6.65 -14.31
N MET A 130 17.37 -7.11 -15.54
CA MET A 130 16.23 -7.42 -16.39
C MET A 130 15.61 -8.72 -15.90
N LEU A 131 14.31 -8.70 -15.55
CA LEU A 131 13.60 -9.87 -15.05
C LEU A 131 13.10 -10.78 -16.17
N LEU A 132 12.89 -10.22 -17.37
CA LEU A 132 12.34 -10.89 -18.53
C LEU A 132 13.11 -10.49 -19.79
N PRO A 133 13.14 -11.35 -20.81
CA PRO A 133 13.66 -10.98 -22.13
C PRO A 133 12.77 -9.93 -22.80
N THR A 134 13.35 -9.14 -23.69
CA THR A 134 12.60 -8.16 -24.49
C THR A 134 11.61 -8.86 -25.42
N SER A 135 10.32 -8.50 -25.29
CA SER A 135 9.22 -9.07 -26.07
C SER A 135 8.05 -8.10 -26.13
N LYS A 136 7.76 -7.58 -27.32
CA LYS A 136 6.64 -6.65 -27.54
C LYS A 136 5.27 -7.23 -27.13
N PRO A 137 4.91 -8.48 -27.50
CA PRO A 137 3.65 -9.08 -27.07
C PRO A 137 3.53 -9.18 -25.55
N LEU A 138 4.63 -9.59 -24.88
CA LEU A 138 4.66 -9.71 -23.43
C LEU A 138 4.55 -8.33 -22.76
N ALA A 139 5.22 -7.30 -23.29
CA ALA A 139 5.11 -5.94 -22.79
C ALA A 139 3.66 -5.43 -22.87
N HIS A 140 2.95 -5.66 -23.99
CA HIS A 140 1.54 -5.28 -24.12
C HIS A 140 0.65 -6.02 -23.10
N ALA A 141 0.85 -7.31 -22.90
CA ALA A 141 0.11 -8.07 -21.88
C ALA A 141 0.38 -7.51 -20.46
N LEU A 142 1.63 -7.20 -20.15
CA LEU A 142 2.01 -6.65 -18.84
C LEU A 142 1.48 -5.23 -18.59
N VAL A 143 1.27 -4.40 -19.64
CA VAL A 143 0.54 -3.14 -19.51
C VAL A 143 -0.87 -3.38 -18.95
N LEU A 144 -1.60 -4.31 -19.54
CA LEU A 144 -2.96 -4.66 -19.10
C LEU A 144 -2.96 -5.21 -17.68
N VAL A 145 -2.04 -6.14 -17.36
CA VAL A 145 -1.90 -6.69 -16.01
C VAL A 145 -1.62 -5.59 -15.01
N HIS A 146 -0.63 -4.72 -15.27
CA HIS A 146 -0.26 -3.63 -14.37
C HIS A 146 -1.43 -2.66 -14.15
N ALA A 147 -2.13 -2.28 -15.21
CA ALA A 147 -3.30 -1.40 -15.12
C ALA A 147 -4.43 -2.05 -14.31
N THR A 148 -4.79 -3.32 -14.62
CA THR A 148 -5.85 -4.04 -13.91
C THR A 148 -5.55 -4.16 -12.41
N LEU A 149 -4.32 -4.53 -12.04
CA LEU A 149 -3.90 -4.61 -10.64
C LEU A 149 -4.01 -3.25 -9.94
N ASN A 150 -3.64 -2.15 -10.60
CA ASN A 150 -3.76 -0.80 -10.05
C ASN A 150 -5.22 -0.37 -9.83
N TYR A 151 -6.12 -0.61 -10.78
CA TYR A 151 -7.55 -0.29 -10.59
C TYR A 151 -8.16 -1.17 -9.49
N THR A 152 -7.78 -2.44 -9.41
CA THR A 152 -8.21 -3.33 -8.32
C THR A 152 -7.72 -2.81 -6.97
N LEU A 153 -6.44 -2.40 -6.89
CA LEU A 153 -5.89 -1.79 -5.67
C LEU A 153 -6.66 -0.52 -5.28
N ALA A 154 -6.93 0.37 -6.24
CA ALA A 154 -7.66 1.62 -5.99
C ALA A 154 -9.05 1.34 -5.41
N ALA A 155 -9.80 0.38 -5.98
CA ALA A 155 -11.11 -0.03 -5.47
C ALA A 155 -11.03 -0.58 -4.04
N LEU A 156 -10.06 -1.47 -3.76
CA LEU A 156 -9.90 -2.05 -2.42
C LEU A 156 -9.38 -1.04 -1.40
N VAL A 157 -8.54 -0.09 -1.79
CA VAL A 157 -8.12 1.03 -0.94
C VAL A 157 -9.31 1.92 -0.61
N ALA A 158 -10.21 2.20 -1.56
CA ALA A 158 -11.44 2.95 -1.29
C ALA A 158 -12.32 2.24 -0.25
N VAL A 159 -12.49 0.91 -0.37
CA VAL A 159 -13.22 0.10 0.62
C VAL A 159 -12.51 0.13 1.98
N HIS A 160 -11.19 -0.01 2.00
CA HIS A 160 -10.37 0.04 3.22
C HIS A 160 -10.52 1.37 3.95
N VAL A 161 -10.43 2.49 3.22
CA VAL A 161 -10.60 3.84 3.79
C VAL A 161 -12.05 4.03 4.28
N ALA A 162 -13.05 3.63 3.50
CA ALA A 162 -14.46 3.73 3.91
C ALA A 162 -14.74 2.93 5.19
N ALA A 163 -14.18 1.71 5.31
CA ALA A 163 -14.29 0.91 6.53
C ALA A 163 -13.61 1.60 7.72
N ALA A 164 -12.40 2.15 7.54
CA ALA A 164 -11.71 2.88 8.60
C ALA A 164 -12.49 4.12 9.07
N LEU A 165 -13.09 4.87 8.14
CA LEU A 165 -13.94 6.02 8.46
C LEU A 165 -15.24 5.59 9.16
N LYS A 166 -15.84 4.48 8.74
CA LYS A 166 -17.02 3.89 9.43
C LYS A 166 -16.67 3.57 10.88
N HIS A 167 -15.56 2.88 11.13
CA HIS A 167 -15.10 2.56 12.49
C HIS A 167 -14.85 3.82 13.32
N GLN A 168 -14.33 4.91 12.70
CA GLN A 168 -14.05 6.16 13.40
C GLN A 168 -15.31 6.95 13.76
N PHE A 169 -16.24 7.12 12.79
CA PHE A 169 -17.36 8.07 12.94
C PHE A 169 -18.69 7.41 13.33
N ILE A 170 -18.91 6.14 12.93
CA ILE A 170 -20.15 5.41 13.18
C ILE A 170 -19.99 4.47 14.37
N ASP A 171 -19.03 3.55 14.30
CA ASP A 171 -18.85 2.51 15.33
C ASP A 171 -18.10 3.06 16.56
N ARG A 172 -17.26 4.10 16.38
CA ARG A 172 -16.50 4.79 17.44
C ARG A 172 -15.67 3.84 18.31
N ASP A 173 -15.08 2.81 17.68
CA ASP A 173 -14.36 1.74 18.35
C ASP A 173 -12.82 1.95 18.43
N GLY A 174 -12.35 3.11 17.96
CA GLY A 174 -10.96 3.51 18.04
C GLY A 174 -9.99 2.77 17.12
N VAL A 175 -10.48 1.98 16.14
CA VAL A 175 -9.61 1.21 15.22
C VAL A 175 -8.68 2.12 14.42
N LEU A 176 -9.19 3.22 13.86
CA LEU A 176 -8.38 4.16 13.08
C LEU A 176 -7.36 4.88 13.96
N SER A 177 -7.74 5.31 15.17
CA SER A 177 -6.86 6.04 16.09
C SER A 177 -5.61 5.25 16.48
N ARG A 178 -5.65 3.90 16.44
CA ARG A 178 -4.49 3.04 16.69
C ARG A 178 -3.38 3.18 15.64
N MET A 179 -3.73 3.67 14.43
CA MET A 179 -2.82 3.89 13.31
C MET A 179 -2.45 5.36 13.11
N LEU A 180 -3.09 6.30 13.83
CA LEU A 180 -2.78 7.73 13.72
C LEU A 180 -1.63 8.10 14.66
N PRO A 181 -0.58 8.79 14.18
CA PRO A 181 0.46 9.33 15.04
C PRO A 181 -0.13 10.43 15.96
N GLY A 182 0.23 10.42 17.25
CA GLY A 182 -0.15 11.48 18.19
C GLY A 182 -1.53 11.37 18.85
N SER A 183 -2.48 10.60 18.32
CA SER A 183 -3.80 10.44 18.95
C SER A 183 -3.74 9.48 20.15
N SER A 184 -4.35 9.83 21.28
CA SER A 184 -4.64 8.85 22.32
C SER A 184 -5.91 8.09 21.94
N PRO A 185 -5.90 6.74 21.95
CA PRO A 185 -7.10 5.95 21.63
C PRO A 185 -8.29 6.23 22.56
N GLU A 186 -8.02 6.78 23.75
CA GLU A 186 -9.02 7.12 24.76
C GLU A 186 -9.84 8.37 24.39
N GLU A 187 -9.33 9.21 23.48
CA GLU A 187 -9.94 10.46 23.06
C GLU A 187 -11.18 10.26 22.15
N PHE A 188 -11.38 9.04 21.63
CA PHE A 188 -12.41 8.68 20.67
C PHE A 188 -13.37 7.59 21.19
N LEU A 189 -13.25 7.17 22.45
CA LEU A 189 -14.20 6.26 23.08
C LEU A 189 -15.31 7.08 23.76
N PRO A 190 -16.60 6.72 23.60
CA PRO A 190 -17.74 7.38 24.23
C PRO A 190 -17.72 7.25 25.74
#